data_e2a3ac97bbcd77847efdbe3801e28a33
#
_entry.id   e2a3ac97bbcd77847efdbe3801e28a33
#
_cell.length_a   1.000
_cell.length_b   1.000
_cell.length_c   1.000
_cell.angle_alpha   90.00
_cell.angle_beta   90.00
_cell.angle_gamma   90.00
#
_symmetry.space_group_name_H-M   'P 1'
#
loop_
_entity.id
_entity.type
_entity.pdbx_description
1 polymer ?
#
loop_
_entity_poly.entity_id
_entity_poly.type
_entity_poly.pdbx_seq_one_letter_code
_entity_poly.pdbx_strand_id
1 'polypeptide(L)'
;MTARLNKIDCITYQIREIEENDLNNLLLVKNEVSVHTERLKQQGDGHAVYIGAFINNCAVGYVLLSLDNKEDVMPYTNNAKCADMIDLLIIEPLRNYGIGSQLILACEEICKEKGILCLGLDVNPEDNPKAKRLYEKMGYHTVGEIHLDGVYEYTDEQGNKGKYEDWCIDMIKFL
;
A
#
# COMPACT_ATOMS: atom_id res chain seq x y z
N MET A 1 5.69 4.45 -15.56
CA MET A 1 6.64 3.59 -14.79
C MET A 1 7.17 2.48 -15.67
N THR A 2 8.47 2.22 -15.69
CA THR A 2 9.03 1.06 -16.41
C THR A 2 8.97 -0.17 -15.51
N ALA A 3 8.46 -1.29 -16.01
CA ALA A 3 8.38 -2.54 -15.26
C ALA A 3 9.77 -3.00 -14.78
N ARG A 4 9.90 -3.40 -13.52
CA ARG A 4 11.16 -3.87 -12.93
C ARG A 4 11.13 -5.36 -12.71
N LEU A 5 12.24 -6.02 -13.02
CA LEU A 5 12.46 -7.44 -12.77
C LEU A 5 13.33 -7.60 -11.52
N ASN A 6 12.83 -8.32 -10.54
CA ASN A 6 13.50 -8.65 -9.28
C ASN A 6 13.61 -10.16 -9.12
N LYS A 7 14.43 -10.63 -8.18
CA LYS A 7 14.61 -12.06 -7.88
C LYS A 7 14.39 -12.35 -6.40
N ILE A 8 13.74 -13.48 -6.13
CA ILE A 8 13.64 -14.10 -4.80
C ILE A 8 14.18 -15.52 -4.96
N ASP A 9 15.33 -15.81 -4.37
CA ASP A 9 16.06 -17.05 -4.60
C ASP A 9 16.25 -17.30 -6.11
N CYS A 10 15.52 -18.26 -6.68
CA CYS A 10 15.51 -18.55 -8.12
C CYS A 10 14.25 -18.02 -8.83
N ILE A 11 13.36 -17.30 -8.14
CA ILE A 11 12.10 -16.81 -8.70
C ILE A 11 12.27 -15.34 -9.12
N THR A 12 11.93 -15.04 -10.35
CA THR A 12 11.87 -13.67 -10.86
C THR A 12 10.46 -13.14 -10.70
N TYR A 13 10.32 -11.93 -10.17
CA TYR A 13 9.06 -11.22 -10.10
C TYR A 13 9.17 -9.82 -10.71
N GLN A 14 8.07 -9.29 -11.15
CA GLN A 14 7.96 -7.99 -11.80
C GLN A 14 7.14 -7.04 -10.94
N ILE A 15 7.61 -5.81 -10.81
CA ILE A 15 6.84 -4.69 -10.24
C ILE A 15 6.45 -3.78 -11.40
N ARG A 16 5.15 -3.52 -11.55
CA ARG A 16 4.60 -2.64 -12.57
C ARG A 16 3.24 -2.07 -12.16
N GLU A 17 2.77 -1.09 -12.90
CA GLU A 17 1.39 -0.64 -12.78
C GLU A 17 0.42 -1.77 -13.12
N ILE A 18 -0.69 -1.79 -12.40
CA ILE A 18 -1.80 -2.71 -12.61
C ILE A 18 -2.67 -2.17 -13.74
N GLU A 19 -3.08 -3.04 -14.64
CA GLU A 19 -3.96 -2.75 -15.76
C GLU A 19 -5.34 -3.39 -15.55
N GLU A 20 -6.37 -2.94 -16.29
CA GLU A 20 -7.72 -3.52 -16.21
C GLU A 20 -7.75 -5.03 -16.42
N ASN A 21 -6.88 -5.54 -17.30
CA ASN A 21 -6.76 -6.98 -17.60
C ASN A 21 -6.20 -7.80 -16.42
N ASP A 22 -5.63 -7.17 -15.41
CA ASP A 22 -5.11 -7.83 -14.22
C ASP A 22 -6.19 -8.12 -13.17
N LEU A 23 -7.41 -7.60 -13.32
CA LEU A 23 -8.46 -7.68 -12.31
C LEU A 23 -8.66 -9.10 -11.77
N ASN A 24 -8.76 -10.09 -12.67
CA ASN A 24 -8.94 -11.48 -12.26
C ASN A 24 -7.77 -12.03 -11.43
N ASN A 25 -6.55 -11.58 -11.70
CA ASN A 25 -5.36 -11.96 -10.93
C ASN A 25 -5.34 -11.31 -9.55
N LEU A 26 -5.83 -10.07 -9.44
CA LEU A 26 -5.91 -9.35 -8.16
C LEU A 26 -6.89 -10.01 -7.19
N LEU A 27 -7.95 -10.65 -7.70
CA LEU A 27 -8.90 -11.38 -6.87
C LEU A 27 -8.28 -12.59 -6.16
N LEU A 28 -7.13 -13.08 -6.63
CA LEU A 28 -6.35 -14.11 -5.93
C LEU A 28 -5.58 -13.54 -4.73
N VAL A 29 -5.30 -12.25 -4.73
CA VAL A 29 -4.62 -11.55 -3.62
C VAL A 29 -5.64 -11.08 -2.59
N LYS A 30 -6.72 -10.43 -3.05
CA LYS A 30 -7.85 -9.98 -2.22
C LYS A 30 -9.13 -10.07 -3.05
N ASN A 31 -10.08 -10.88 -2.61
CA ASN A 31 -11.33 -11.15 -3.35
C ASN A 31 -12.37 -10.05 -3.14
N GLU A 32 -12.05 -8.83 -3.57
CA GLU A 32 -12.91 -7.65 -3.44
C GLU A 32 -12.96 -6.87 -4.76
N VAL A 33 -13.83 -7.27 -5.68
CA VAL A 33 -13.96 -6.67 -7.03
C VAL A 33 -14.17 -5.16 -6.97
N SER A 34 -15.05 -4.67 -6.10
CA SER A 34 -15.39 -3.25 -5.98
C SER A 34 -14.17 -2.40 -5.61
N VAL A 35 -13.34 -2.89 -4.69
CA VAL A 35 -12.12 -2.20 -4.25
C VAL A 35 -11.13 -2.07 -5.40
N HIS A 36 -10.87 -3.16 -6.13
CA HIS A 36 -9.94 -3.13 -7.26
C HIS A 36 -10.45 -2.25 -8.41
N THR A 37 -11.75 -2.30 -8.69
CA THR A 37 -12.36 -1.47 -9.74
C THR A 37 -12.27 0.02 -9.40
N GLU A 38 -12.54 0.40 -8.14
CA GLU A 38 -12.43 1.80 -7.72
C GLU A 38 -10.98 2.31 -7.81
N ARG A 39 -9.99 1.49 -7.44
CA ARG A 39 -8.56 1.83 -7.56
C ARG A 39 -8.10 2.02 -9.00
N LEU A 40 -8.56 1.15 -9.92
CA LEU A 40 -8.30 1.29 -11.36
C LEU A 40 -8.93 2.57 -11.90
N LYS A 41 -10.14 2.93 -11.44
CA LYS A 41 -10.78 4.19 -11.79
C LYS A 41 -9.97 5.40 -11.28
N GLN A 42 -9.57 5.41 -10.00
CA GLN A 42 -8.72 6.47 -9.44
C GLN A 42 -7.41 6.63 -10.21
N GLN A 43 -6.82 5.52 -10.67
CA GLN A 43 -5.65 5.54 -11.55
C GLN A 43 -5.97 6.15 -12.91
N GLY A 44 -7.09 5.77 -13.53
CA GLY A 44 -7.55 6.32 -14.81
C GLY A 44 -7.83 7.83 -14.74
N ASP A 45 -8.35 8.30 -13.61
CA ASP A 45 -8.63 9.72 -13.32
C ASP A 45 -7.35 10.51 -12.95
N GLY A 46 -6.21 9.84 -12.76
CA GLY A 46 -4.91 10.46 -12.43
C GLY A 46 -4.71 10.79 -10.94
N HIS A 47 -5.62 10.34 -10.07
CA HIS A 47 -5.55 10.54 -8.61
C HIS A 47 -4.65 9.53 -7.89
N ALA A 48 -4.35 8.40 -8.52
CA ALA A 48 -3.54 7.35 -7.92
C ALA A 48 -2.64 6.63 -8.94
N VAL A 49 -1.69 5.85 -8.43
CA VAL A 49 -0.97 4.81 -9.19
C VAL A 49 -1.17 3.48 -8.47
N TYR A 50 -1.76 2.50 -9.14
CA TYR A 50 -2.00 1.18 -8.58
C TYR A 50 -0.89 0.22 -9.03
N ILE A 51 -0.07 -0.24 -8.10
CA ILE A 51 1.18 -0.97 -8.38
C ILE A 51 1.04 -2.41 -7.91
N GLY A 52 1.42 -3.35 -8.77
CA GLY A 52 1.39 -4.78 -8.48
C GLY A 52 2.75 -5.45 -8.54
N ALA A 53 2.90 -6.52 -7.77
CA ALA A 53 3.98 -7.49 -7.89
C ALA A 53 3.43 -8.76 -8.54
N PHE A 54 4.13 -9.25 -9.59
CA PHE A 54 3.68 -10.37 -10.41
C PHE A 54 4.76 -11.44 -10.54
N ILE A 55 4.37 -12.71 -10.39
CA ILE A 55 5.19 -13.89 -10.70
C ILE A 55 4.47 -14.65 -11.82
N ASN A 56 5.12 -14.85 -12.97
CA ASN A 56 4.53 -15.52 -14.12
C ASN A 56 3.15 -14.94 -14.50
N ASN A 57 3.02 -13.61 -14.48
CA ASN A 57 1.77 -12.85 -14.70
C ASN A 57 0.66 -13.07 -13.65
N CYS A 58 0.91 -13.81 -12.57
CA CYS A 58 -0.01 -13.91 -11.46
C CYS A 58 0.31 -12.82 -10.43
N ALA A 59 -0.68 -12.03 -10.02
CA ALA A 59 -0.49 -11.04 -8.96
C ALA A 59 -0.21 -11.75 -7.63
N VAL A 60 0.82 -11.28 -6.92
CA VAL A 60 1.22 -11.81 -5.61
C VAL A 60 1.19 -10.75 -4.52
N GLY A 61 0.93 -9.52 -4.89
CA GLY A 61 0.78 -8.39 -3.99
C GLY A 61 0.52 -7.10 -4.75
N TYR A 62 0.14 -6.08 -4.02
CA TYR A 62 -0.13 -4.75 -4.56
C TYR A 62 0.02 -3.65 -3.50
N VAL A 63 -0.01 -2.42 -3.97
CA VAL A 63 -0.14 -1.20 -3.17
C VAL A 63 -0.82 -0.13 -4.01
N LEU A 64 -1.67 0.69 -3.41
CA LEU A 64 -2.19 1.91 -4.02
C LEU A 64 -1.35 3.10 -3.54
N LEU A 65 -0.82 3.89 -4.45
CA LEU A 65 -0.22 5.18 -4.18
C LEU A 65 -1.24 6.27 -4.54
N SER A 66 -1.91 6.85 -3.56
CA SER A 66 -2.72 8.05 -3.75
C SER A 66 -1.81 9.25 -4.00
N LEU A 67 -2.09 9.98 -5.06
CA LEU A 67 -1.37 11.21 -5.42
C LEU A 67 -2.03 12.46 -4.84
N ASP A 68 -3.19 12.31 -4.21
CA ASP A 68 -3.83 13.38 -3.47
C ASP A 68 -3.04 13.67 -2.18
N ASN A 69 -3.25 14.85 -1.61
CA ASN A 69 -2.53 15.23 -0.42
C ASN A 69 -3.09 14.49 0.81
N LYS A 70 -2.21 13.83 1.58
CA LYS A 70 -2.57 13.28 2.89
C LYS A 70 -2.69 14.42 3.91
N GLU A 71 -3.92 14.91 4.11
CA GLU A 71 -4.16 16.14 4.89
C GLU A 71 -3.81 15.99 6.37
N ASP A 72 -4.03 14.82 6.95
CA ASP A 72 -3.82 14.55 8.37
C ASP A 72 -2.37 14.75 8.81
N VAL A 73 -1.42 14.59 7.90
CA VAL A 73 0.01 14.78 8.19
C VAL A 73 0.54 16.17 7.82
N MET A 74 -0.28 17.05 7.27
CA MET A 74 0.14 18.41 6.86
C MET A 74 0.87 19.20 7.96
N PRO A 75 0.45 19.15 9.25
CA PRO A 75 1.19 19.85 10.31
C PRO A 75 2.64 19.39 10.48
N TYR A 76 2.97 18.19 10.02
CA TYR A 76 4.29 17.56 10.16
C TYR A 76 5.15 17.66 8.90
N THR A 77 4.57 18.12 7.78
CA THR A 77 5.24 18.21 6.47
C THR A 77 5.68 19.62 6.09
N ASN A 78 5.53 20.60 6.99
CA ASN A 78 5.72 22.03 6.68
C ASN A 78 4.87 22.47 5.49
N ASN A 79 3.65 21.97 5.38
CA ASN A 79 2.71 22.15 4.26
C ASN A 79 3.22 21.64 2.90
N ALA A 80 4.26 20.80 2.87
CA ALA A 80 4.64 20.11 1.66
C ALA A 80 3.59 19.04 1.33
N LYS A 81 3.32 18.86 0.02
CA LYS A 81 2.44 17.80 -0.44
C LYS A 81 3.00 16.44 -0.04
N CYS A 82 2.17 15.62 0.62
CA CYS A 82 2.47 14.26 1.01
C CYS A 82 1.52 13.30 0.28
N ALA A 83 2.05 12.42 -0.55
CA ALA A 83 1.27 11.32 -1.13
C ALA A 83 0.98 10.27 -0.06
N ASP A 84 -0.01 9.40 -0.30
CA ASP A 84 -0.42 8.39 0.66
C ASP A 84 -0.29 6.97 0.09
N MET A 85 0.35 6.09 0.84
CA MET A 85 0.52 4.68 0.48
C MET A 85 -0.52 3.82 1.20
N ILE A 86 -1.47 3.30 0.45
CA ILE A 86 -2.68 2.66 0.97
C ILE A 86 -2.64 1.15 0.68
N ASP A 87 -3.00 0.35 1.68
CA ASP A 87 -3.29 -1.10 1.57
C ASP A 87 -2.17 -1.89 0.86
N LEU A 88 -0.95 -1.80 1.39
CA LEU A 88 0.16 -2.66 0.96
C LEU A 88 -0.11 -4.11 1.37
N LEU A 89 -0.37 -4.96 0.40
CA LEU A 89 -0.70 -6.36 0.64
C LEU A 89 0.20 -7.30 -0.17
N ILE A 90 0.73 -8.34 0.49
CA ILE A 90 1.44 -9.47 -0.13
C ILE A 90 0.76 -10.75 0.34
N ILE A 91 0.53 -11.69 -0.58
CA ILE A 91 0.01 -13.02 -0.22
C ILE A 91 0.92 -13.68 0.82
N GLU A 92 0.33 -14.37 1.78
CA GLU A 92 1.03 -14.86 2.95
C GLU A 92 2.28 -15.72 2.63
N PRO A 93 2.23 -16.69 1.68
CA PRO A 93 3.38 -17.53 1.37
C PRO A 93 4.61 -16.76 0.83
N LEU A 94 4.43 -15.54 0.35
CA LEU A 94 5.48 -14.71 -0.25
C LEU A 94 5.84 -13.48 0.61
N ARG A 95 5.38 -13.44 1.86
CA ARG A 95 5.83 -12.42 2.83
C ARG A 95 7.27 -12.70 3.27
N ASN A 96 7.95 -11.65 3.72
CA ASN A 96 9.36 -11.66 4.18
C ASN A 96 10.41 -11.95 3.10
N TYR A 97 10.04 -12.00 1.83
CA TYR A 97 10.99 -12.12 0.70
C TYR A 97 11.35 -10.76 0.07
N GLY A 98 11.03 -9.65 0.73
CA GLY A 98 11.40 -8.31 0.27
C GLY A 98 10.46 -7.68 -0.76
N ILE A 99 9.40 -8.39 -1.22
CA ILE A 99 8.46 -7.87 -2.22
C ILE A 99 7.79 -6.57 -1.73
N GLY A 100 7.34 -6.53 -0.48
CA GLY A 100 6.72 -5.32 0.10
C GLY A 100 7.67 -4.14 0.09
N SER A 101 8.96 -4.34 0.44
CA SER A 101 9.97 -3.28 0.37
C SER A 101 10.16 -2.75 -1.05
N GLN A 102 10.08 -3.61 -2.07
CA GLN A 102 10.20 -3.18 -3.47
C GLN A 102 8.98 -2.41 -3.94
N LEU A 103 7.78 -2.76 -3.47
CA LEU A 103 6.57 -1.97 -3.74
C LEU A 103 6.66 -0.58 -3.10
N ILE A 104 7.14 -0.48 -1.85
CA ILE A 104 7.38 0.80 -1.17
C ILE A 104 8.40 1.64 -1.95
N LEU A 105 9.53 1.07 -2.34
CA LEU A 105 10.54 1.76 -3.15
C LEU A 105 9.97 2.25 -4.49
N ALA A 106 9.09 1.48 -5.12
CA ALA A 106 8.42 1.90 -6.35
C ALA A 106 7.51 3.13 -6.10
N CYS A 107 6.79 3.17 -4.98
CA CYS A 107 6.01 4.34 -4.59
C CYS A 107 6.92 5.57 -4.37
N GLU A 108 8.04 5.41 -3.65
CA GLU A 108 8.99 6.48 -3.40
C GLU A 108 9.58 7.07 -4.69
N GLU A 109 9.89 6.21 -5.68
CA GLU A 109 10.39 6.66 -6.97
C GLU A 109 9.35 7.42 -7.78
N ILE A 110 8.10 6.92 -7.82
CA ILE A 110 7.01 7.64 -8.49
C ILE A 110 6.80 9.01 -7.86
N CYS A 111 6.84 9.11 -6.52
CA CYS A 111 6.78 10.39 -5.83
C CYS A 111 7.89 11.33 -6.29
N LYS A 112 9.14 10.86 -6.34
CA LYS A 112 10.29 11.65 -6.81
C LYS A 112 10.15 12.10 -8.26
N GLU A 113 9.73 11.20 -9.16
CA GLU A 113 9.46 11.52 -10.57
C GLU A 113 8.38 12.61 -10.71
N LYS A 114 7.40 12.63 -9.81
CA LYS A 114 6.31 13.62 -9.77
C LYS A 114 6.62 14.89 -8.95
N GLY A 115 7.81 14.98 -8.35
CA GLY A 115 8.21 16.11 -7.51
C GLY A 115 7.47 16.16 -6.16
N ILE A 116 6.91 15.03 -5.69
CA ILE A 116 6.30 14.90 -4.38
C ILE A 116 7.41 14.51 -3.40
N LEU A 117 7.62 15.33 -2.37
CA LEU A 117 8.76 15.21 -1.46
C LEU A 117 8.46 14.47 -0.16
N CYS A 118 7.21 14.08 0.05
CA CYS A 118 6.77 13.35 1.23
C CYS A 118 5.88 12.17 0.81
N LEU A 119 6.08 11.03 1.43
CA LEU A 119 5.22 9.85 1.32
C LEU A 119 4.79 9.43 2.73
N GLY A 120 3.48 9.34 2.93
CA GLY A 120 2.85 8.92 4.17
C GLY A 120 2.17 7.56 4.06
N LEU A 121 1.77 7.04 5.18
CA LEU A 121 0.95 5.84 5.35
C LEU A 121 0.35 5.82 6.75
N ASP A 122 -0.68 5.00 6.94
CA ASP A 122 -1.23 4.64 8.24
C ASP A 122 -0.88 3.20 8.58
N VAL A 123 -0.66 2.91 9.85
CA VAL A 123 -0.45 1.55 10.32
C VAL A 123 -1.05 1.35 11.70
N ASN A 124 -1.80 0.25 11.87
CA ASN A 124 -2.21 -0.21 13.18
C ASN A 124 -0.99 -0.84 13.89
N PRO A 125 -0.43 -0.21 14.93
CA PRO A 125 0.81 -0.68 15.55
C PRO A 125 0.62 -1.96 16.38
N GLU A 126 -0.61 -2.27 16.82
CA GLU A 126 -0.92 -3.43 17.63
C GLU A 126 -1.15 -4.66 16.76
N ASP A 127 -1.96 -4.53 15.70
CA ASP A 127 -2.29 -5.65 14.81
C ASP A 127 -1.22 -5.90 13.75
N ASN A 128 -0.52 -4.85 13.32
CA ASN A 128 0.49 -4.91 12.26
C ASN A 128 1.92 -4.49 12.72
N PRO A 129 2.44 -4.97 13.87
CA PRO A 129 3.75 -4.54 14.36
C PRO A 129 4.90 -4.90 13.42
N LYS A 130 4.75 -5.92 12.56
CA LYS A 130 5.76 -6.29 11.56
C LYS A 130 5.80 -5.28 10.42
N ALA A 131 4.65 -4.78 9.97
CA ALA A 131 4.56 -3.74 8.95
C ALA A 131 5.18 -2.43 9.47
N LYS A 132 4.81 -2.01 10.69
CA LYS A 132 5.40 -0.83 11.34
C LYS A 132 6.93 -0.89 11.37
N ARG A 133 7.50 -2.03 11.80
CA ARG A 133 8.96 -2.23 11.83
C ARG A 133 9.59 -2.19 10.42
N LEU A 134 8.87 -2.65 9.39
CA LEU A 134 9.34 -2.55 8.02
C LEU A 134 9.43 -1.08 7.61
N TYR A 135 8.39 -0.29 7.85
CA TYR A 135 8.38 1.13 7.53
C TYR A 135 9.49 1.89 8.28
N GLU A 136 9.66 1.63 9.58
CA GLU A 136 10.76 2.21 10.36
C GLU A 136 12.15 1.90 9.77
N LYS A 137 12.38 0.64 9.37
CA LYS A 137 13.64 0.24 8.69
C LYS A 137 13.83 0.92 7.33
N MET A 138 12.76 1.31 6.67
CA MET A 138 12.81 2.03 5.40
C MET A 138 12.89 3.56 5.57
N GLY A 139 12.98 4.04 6.83
CA GLY A 139 13.19 5.45 7.15
C GLY A 139 11.91 6.24 7.37
N TYR A 140 10.74 5.59 7.46
CA TYR A 140 9.51 6.25 7.91
C TYR A 140 9.55 6.44 9.41
N HIS A 141 9.01 7.55 9.88
CA HIS A 141 8.87 7.85 11.31
C HIS A 141 7.44 8.22 11.63
N THR A 142 7.00 7.90 12.83
CA THR A 142 5.66 8.19 13.32
C THR A 142 5.46 9.68 13.53
N VAL A 143 4.28 10.18 13.22
CA VAL A 143 3.83 11.55 13.50
C VAL A 143 2.43 11.52 14.11
N GLY A 144 2.10 12.55 14.86
CA GLY A 144 0.79 12.63 15.51
C GLY A 144 0.59 11.63 16.65
N GLU A 145 -0.67 11.34 16.90
CA GLU A 145 -1.14 10.42 17.94
C GLU A 145 -1.93 9.28 17.30
N ILE A 146 -2.11 8.17 18.02
CA ILE A 146 -2.98 7.07 17.57
C ILE A 146 -4.41 7.61 17.44
N HIS A 147 -5.03 7.36 16.31
CA HIS A 147 -6.38 7.77 15.98
C HIS A 147 -7.20 6.61 15.41
N LEU A 148 -8.53 6.74 15.47
CA LEU A 148 -9.44 5.79 14.84
C LEU A 148 -9.48 6.05 13.33
N ASP A 149 -8.90 5.16 12.53
CA ASP A 149 -8.92 5.24 11.07
C ASP A 149 -10.27 4.79 10.51
N GLY A 150 -10.83 3.72 11.05
CA GLY A 150 -12.12 3.22 10.59
C GLY A 150 -12.76 2.21 11.51
N VAL A 151 -14.05 1.96 11.27
CA VAL A 151 -14.83 0.89 11.93
C VAL A 151 -15.36 -0.03 10.83
N TYR A 152 -14.90 -1.27 10.86
CA TYR A 152 -15.23 -2.27 9.85
C TYR A 152 -16.15 -3.34 10.43
N GLU A 153 -17.17 -3.73 9.67
CA GLU A 153 -18.03 -4.85 10.04
C GLU A 153 -17.43 -6.14 9.49
N TYR A 154 -17.40 -7.18 10.29
CA TYR A 154 -16.99 -8.51 9.86
C TYR A 154 -18.03 -9.57 10.25
N THR A 155 -17.97 -10.72 9.58
CA THR A 155 -18.72 -11.91 9.95
C THR A 155 -17.71 -13.02 10.21
N ASP A 156 -17.75 -13.62 11.39
CA ASP A 156 -16.86 -14.73 11.76
C ASP A 156 -17.24 -16.04 11.05
N GLU A 157 -16.42 -17.08 11.22
CA GLU A 157 -16.66 -18.40 10.62
C GLU A 157 -17.95 -19.07 11.12
N GLN A 158 -18.48 -18.65 12.26
CA GLN A 158 -19.72 -19.13 12.84
C GLN A 158 -20.95 -18.29 12.37
N GLY A 159 -20.73 -17.24 11.58
CA GLY A 159 -21.78 -16.36 11.06
C GLY A 159 -22.19 -15.24 12.02
N ASN A 160 -21.45 -14.99 13.11
CA ASN A 160 -21.71 -13.87 14.00
C ASN A 160 -21.13 -12.59 13.40
N LYS A 161 -21.91 -11.51 13.52
CA LYS A 161 -21.46 -10.17 13.10
C LYS A 161 -20.75 -9.48 14.24
N GLY A 162 -19.62 -8.87 13.94
CA GLY A 162 -18.83 -8.05 14.84
C GLY A 162 -18.41 -6.75 14.19
N LYS A 163 -17.81 -5.87 14.99
CA LYS A 163 -17.16 -4.64 14.53
C LYS A 163 -15.71 -4.66 14.96
N TYR A 164 -14.86 -4.21 14.07
CA TYR A 164 -13.44 -4.02 14.29
C TYR A 164 -13.12 -2.53 14.17
N GLU A 165 -12.51 -1.97 15.19
CA GLU A 165 -12.01 -0.60 15.19
C GLU A 165 -10.54 -0.61 14.81
N ASP A 166 -10.18 0.07 13.73
CA ASP A 166 -8.80 0.17 13.28
C ASP A 166 -8.15 1.43 13.86
N TRP A 167 -7.28 1.24 14.83
CA TRP A 167 -6.56 2.29 15.51
C TRP A 167 -5.16 2.42 14.94
N CYS A 168 -4.94 3.44 14.13
CA CYS A 168 -3.72 3.65 13.36
C CYS A 168 -2.87 4.79 13.90
N ILE A 169 -1.59 4.77 13.53
CA ILE A 169 -0.67 5.90 13.65
C ILE A 169 -0.13 6.25 12.29
N ASP A 170 -0.07 7.54 12.01
CA ASP A 170 0.55 8.07 10.80
C ASP A 170 2.07 7.88 10.82
N MET A 171 2.60 7.52 9.67
CA MET A 171 4.05 7.53 9.44
C MET A 171 4.37 8.28 8.16
N ILE A 172 5.43 9.06 8.16
CA ILE A 172 5.89 9.80 6.98
C ILE A 172 7.39 9.61 6.74
N LYS A 173 7.77 9.81 5.49
CA LYS A 173 9.17 9.90 5.05
C LYS A 173 9.35 11.03 4.04
N PHE A 174 10.31 11.91 4.28
CA PHE A 174 10.79 12.84 3.25
C PHE A 174 11.72 12.11 2.28
N LEU A 175 11.55 12.36 0.97
CA LEU A 175 12.15 11.59 -0.12
C LEU A 175 13.37 12.26 -0.75
#